data_13e0121abfcf3114b1b4ab9b6dcb5154
#
_entry.id   13e0121abfcf3114b1b4ab9b6dcb5154
#
_cell.length_a   1.000
_cell.length_b   1.000
_cell.length_c   1.000
_cell.angle_alpha   90.00
_cell.angle_beta   90.00
_cell.angle_gamma   90.00
#
_symmetry.space_group_name_H-M   'P 1'
#
loop_
_entity.id
_entity.type
_entity.pdbx_description
1 polymer ?
#
loop_
_entity_poly.entity_id
_entity_poly.type
_entity_poly.pdbx_seq_one_letter_code
_entity_poly.pdbx_strand_id
1 'polypeptide(L)'
;MPYPFLKHPIDFGDVHSSEEVIKSTWNDFRDALKNREFTYEEVSKATASGFLKVFDELFMLCTDRFECSLKNVERNSYLKRGSILAETEAVDYERFLPKAEFITQSNRFSPVGVEWLYLAVSRKETRAEECTIKECRASSGNRFGICTFSI
;
A
#
# COMPACT_ATOMS: atom_id res chain seq x y z
N MET A 1 -14.94 17.36 -11.59
CA MET A 1 -13.67 16.66 -11.42
C MET A 1 -12.78 17.04 -12.59
N PRO A 2 -11.56 17.48 -12.34
CA PRO A 2 -10.63 17.90 -13.40
C PRO A 2 -10.02 16.73 -14.18
N TYR A 3 -10.17 15.49 -13.70
CA TYR A 3 -9.49 14.33 -14.27
C TYR A 3 -10.41 13.48 -15.14
N PRO A 4 -10.36 13.64 -16.49
CA PRO A 4 -11.25 12.92 -17.41
C PRO A 4 -11.09 11.40 -17.34
N PHE A 5 -9.90 10.89 -17.06
CA PHE A 5 -9.65 9.46 -16.94
C PHE A 5 -10.43 8.79 -15.78
N LEU A 6 -10.84 9.55 -14.76
CA LEU A 6 -11.66 9.01 -13.66
C LEU A 6 -13.13 8.84 -14.04
N LYS A 7 -13.53 9.36 -15.19
CA LYS A 7 -14.92 9.34 -15.68
C LYS A 7 -15.20 8.29 -16.76
N HIS A 8 -14.16 7.66 -17.30
CA HIS A 8 -14.35 6.68 -18.37
C HIS A 8 -15.12 5.47 -17.88
N PRO A 9 -16.30 5.19 -18.42
CA PRO A 9 -17.00 3.95 -18.14
C PRO A 9 -16.19 2.77 -18.74
N ILE A 10 -16.09 1.69 -18.00
CA ILE A 10 -15.55 0.44 -18.50
C ILE A 10 -16.73 -0.35 -19.07
N ASP A 11 -16.67 -0.63 -20.36
CA ASP A 11 -17.62 -1.55 -20.99
C ASP A 11 -17.08 -2.99 -20.92
N PHE A 12 -17.66 -3.77 -20.02
CA PHE A 12 -17.29 -5.18 -19.85
C PHE A 12 -17.83 -6.10 -20.97
N GLY A 13 -18.62 -5.56 -21.91
CA GLY A 13 -19.14 -6.32 -23.06
C GLY A 13 -18.09 -6.55 -24.15
N ASP A 14 -17.08 -5.68 -24.24
CA ASP A 14 -15.94 -5.83 -25.15
C ASP A 14 -14.63 -5.90 -24.35
N VAL A 15 -14.14 -7.13 -24.19
CA VAL A 15 -12.95 -7.41 -23.37
C VAL A 15 -11.68 -6.74 -23.94
N HIS A 16 -11.53 -6.66 -25.26
CA HIS A 16 -10.33 -6.11 -25.89
C HIS A 16 -10.26 -4.59 -25.78
N SER A 17 -11.32 -3.88 -26.13
CA SER A 17 -11.36 -2.43 -25.98
C SER A 17 -11.32 -2.01 -24.51
N SER A 18 -11.91 -2.81 -23.62
CA SER A 18 -11.86 -2.60 -22.18
C SER A 18 -10.45 -2.77 -21.63
N GLU A 19 -9.66 -3.72 -22.10
CA GLU A 19 -8.28 -3.92 -21.63
C GLU A 19 -7.38 -2.73 -21.98
N GLU A 20 -7.46 -2.21 -23.19
CA GLU A 20 -6.69 -1.04 -23.62
C GLU A 20 -7.10 0.20 -22.84
N VAL A 21 -8.41 0.43 -22.67
CA VAL A 21 -8.94 1.55 -21.89
C VAL A 21 -8.50 1.46 -20.44
N ILE A 22 -8.56 0.26 -19.83
CA ILE A 22 -8.10 0.05 -18.45
C ILE A 22 -6.60 0.34 -18.32
N LYS A 23 -5.77 -0.17 -19.24
CA LYS A 23 -4.32 0.07 -19.23
C LYS A 23 -3.98 1.56 -19.39
N SER A 24 -4.60 2.23 -20.35
CA SER A 24 -4.38 3.65 -20.58
C SER A 24 -4.81 4.46 -19.36
N THR A 25 -6.03 4.25 -18.90
CA THR A 25 -6.60 4.96 -17.73
C THR A 25 -5.77 4.73 -16.47
N TRP A 26 -5.27 3.50 -16.27
CA TRP A 26 -4.40 3.18 -15.15
C TRP A 26 -3.04 3.88 -15.24
N ASN A 27 -2.47 3.98 -16.44
CA ASN A 27 -1.21 4.68 -16.64
C ASN A 27 -1.38 6.19 -16.37
N ASP A 28 -2.44 6.80 -16.91
CA ASP A 28 -2.75 8.22 -16.69
C ASP A 28 -2.98 8.51 -15.20
N PHE A 29 -3.73 7.65 -14.51
CA PHE A 29 -3.94 7.74 -13.07
C PHE A 29 -2.63 7.63 -12.28
N ARG A 30 -1.78 6.65 -12.63
CA ARG A 30 -0.49 6.45 -11.97
C ARG A 30 0.46 7.63 -12.18
N ASP A 31 0.48 8.19 -13.38
CA ASP A 31 1.35 9.32 -13.71
C ASP A 31 0.86 10.60 -13.01
N ALA A 32 -0.45 10.82 -12.94
CA ALA A 32 -1.04 11.91 -12.16
C ALA A 32 -0.74 11.78 -10.65
N LEU A 33 -0.75 10.55 -10.11
CA LEU A 33 -0.30 10.28 -8.73
C LEU A 33 1.16 10.64 -8.52
N LYS A 34 2.06 10.23 -9.43
CA LYS A 34 3.48 10.56 -9.35
C LYS A 34 3.74 12.06 -9.39
N ASN A 35 2.98 12.76 -10.23
CA ASN A 35 3.08 14.21 -10.41
C ASN A 35 2.39 14.98 -9.28
N ARG A 36 1.75 14.28 -8.32
CA ARG A 36 0.98 14.90 -7.23
C ARG A 36 -0.12 15.84 -7.71
N GLU A 37 -0.77 15.48 -8.81
CA GLU A 37 -1.82 16.30 -9.41
C GLU A 37 -3.13 16.28 -8.62
N PHE A 38 -3.27 15.30 -7.70
CA PHE A 38 -4.42 15.19 -6.79
C PHE A 38 -4.04 14.57 -5.46
N THR A 39 -4.85 14.84 -4.45
CA THR A 39 -4.71 14.31 -3.09
C THR A 39 -5.45 12.98 -2.93
N TYR A 40 -5.12 12.24 -1.89
CA TYR A 40 -5.86 11.02 -1.52
C TYR A 40 -7.35 11.29 -1.29
N GLU A 41 -7.69 12.43 -0.69
CA GLU A 41 -9.08 12.81 -0.44
C GLU A 41 -9.86 13.04 -1.75
N GLU A 42 -9.21 13.62 -2.77
CA GLU A 42 -9.81 13.78 -4.10
C GLU A 42 -10.02 12.44 -4.79
N VAL A 43 -9.08 11.50 -4.64
CA VAL A 43 -9.21 10.12 -5.16
C VAL A 43 -10.35 9.39 -4.46
N SER A 44 -10.46 9.49 -3.15
CA SER A 44 -11.52 8.88 -2.38
C SER A 44 -12.91 9.38 -2.81
N LYS A 45 -13.04 10.68 -3.11
CA LYS A 45 -14.28 11.23 -3.67
C LYS A 45 -14.54 10.77 -5.10
N ALA A 46 -13.50 10.44 -5.85
CA ALA A 46 -13.59 9.98 -7.24
C ALA A 46 -14.03 8.51 -7.35
N THR A 47 -13.88 7.69 -6.30
CA THR A 47 -14.36 6.30 -6.30
C THR A 47 -15.88 6.19 -6.45
N ALA A 48 -16.63 7.28 -6.19
CA ALA A 48 -18.06 7.31 -6.39
C ALA A 48 -18.50 7.25 -7.88
N SER A 49 -17.57 7.41 -8.83
CA SER A 49 -17.91 7.42 -10.27
C SER A 49 -16.70 7.01 -11.14
N GLY A 50 -16.99 6.50 -12.34
CA GLY A 50 -16.01 6.16 -13.34
C GLY A 50 -15.21 4.88 -13.08
N PHE A 51 -14.01 4.86 -13.61
CA PHE A 51 -13.12 3.70 -13.59
C PHE A 51 -12.80 3.18 -12.17
N LEU A 52 -12.58 4.04 -11.18
CA LEU A 52 -12.28 3.61 -9.81
C LEU A 52 -13.47 2.99 -9.10
N LYS A 53 -14.70 3.34 -9.51
CA LYS A 53 -15.92 2.74 -8.95
C LYS A 53 -15.95 1.22 -9.10
N VAL A 54 -15.49 0.71 -10.24
CA VAL A 54 -15.47 -0.73 -10.50
C VAL A 54 -14.53 -1.45 -9.52
N PHE A 55 -13.35 -0.87 -9.27
CA PHE A 55 -12.42 -1.42 -8.28
C PHE A 55 -13.00 -1.33 -6.88
N ASP A 56 -13.63 -0.23 -6.54
CA ASP A 56 -14.29 -0.05 -5.23
C ASP A 56 -15.39 -1.10 -5.02
N GLU A 57 -16.25 -1.31 -6.00
CA GLU A 57 -17.28 -2.35 -5.96
C GLU A 57 -16.68 -3.76 -5.81
N LEU A 58 -15.61 -4.08 -6.57
CA LEU A 58 -14.90 -5.34 -6.45
C LEU A 58 -14.25 -5.53 -5.07
N PHE A 59 -13.64 -4.48 -4.54
CA PHE A 59 -13.06 -4.50 -3.20
C PHE A 59 -14.14 -4.67 -2.14
N MET A 60 -15.27 -4.00 -2.25
CA MET A 60 -16.40 -4.15 -1.32
C MET A 60 -16.97 -5.56 -1.30
N LEU A 61 -17.03 -6.23 -2.47
CA LEU A 61 -17.45 -7.63 -2.56
C LEU A 61 -16.46 -8.62 -1.94
N CYS A 62 -15.21 -8.22 -1.78
CA CYS A 62 -14.13 -9.07 -1.28
C CYS A 62 -13.48 -8.50 -0.01
N THR A 63 -14.13 -7.57 0.68
CA THR A 63 -13.60 -6.86 1.86
C THR A 63 -13.10 -7.82 2.93
N ASP A 64 -13.83 -8.91 3.17
CA ASP A 64 -13.47 -9.96 4.12
C ASP A 64 -12.13 -10.65 3.80
N ARG A 65 -11.65 -10.57 2.56
CA ARG A 65 -10.36 -11.12 2.12
C ARG A 65 -9.21 -10.13 2.18
N PHE A 66 -9.51 -8.84 2.10
CA PHE A 66 -8.51 -7.77 2.01
C PHE A 66 -8.41 -6.93 3.27
N GLU A 67 -9.50 -6.85 4.03
CA GLU A 67 -9.57 -6.08 5.26
C GLU A 67 -9.81 -7.00 6.45
N CYS A 68 -9.01 -6.78 7.48
CA CYS A 68 -9.12 -7.46 8.75
C CYS A 68 -9.09 -6.40 9.85
N SER A 69 -10.11 -6.39 10.69
CA SER A 69 -10.08 -5.55 11.89
C SER A 69 -8.93 -5.99 12.80
N LEU A 70 -8.22 -5.06 13.41
CA LEU A 70 -7.21 -5.37 14.43
C LEU A 70 -7.75 -6.27 15.55
N LYS A 71 -9.05 -6.20 15.83
CA LYS A 71 -9.72 -7.11 16.78
C LYS A 71 -9.70 -8.58 16.33
N ASN A 72 -9.62 -8.81 15.03
CA ASN A 72 -9.59 -10.15 14.43
C ASN A 72 -8.16 -10.68 14.29
N VAL A 73 -7.14 -9.82 14.47
CA VAL A 73 -5.76 -10.28 14.56
C VAL A 73 -5.62 -11.01 15.89
N GLU A 74 -5.25 -12.27 15.84
CA GLU A 74 -5.14 -13.09 17.03
C GLU A 74 -4.15 -12.47 18.03
N ARG A 75 -4.54 -12.42 19.31
CA ARG A 75 -3.75 -11.84 20.40
C ARG A 75 -2.33 -12.40 20.52
N ASN A 76 -2.10 -13.59 19.98
CA ASN A 76 -0.80 -14.27 19.99
C ASN A 76 -0.02 -14.06 18.68
N SER A 77 -0.40 -13.09 17.84
CA SER A 77 0.33 -12.78 16.63
C SER A 77 1.44 -11.78 16.90
N TYR A 78 2.58 -12.04 16.28
CA TYR A 78 3.69 -11.10 16.24
C TYR A 78 3.48 -10.13 15.08
N LEU A 79 3.53 -8.84 15.39
CA LEU A 79 3.44 -7.76 14.43
C LEU A 79 4.82 -7.13 14.33
N LYS A 80 5.49 -7.34 13.21
CA LYS A 80 6.87 -6.89 13.04
C LYS A 80 7.04 -6.01 11.82
N ARG A 81 7.88 -4.99 11.96
CA ARG A 81 8.36 -4.16 10.87
C ARG A 81 9.89 -4.15 10.86
N GLY A 82 10.46 -4.34 9.68
CA GLY A 82 11.90 -4.28 9.48
C GLY A 82 12.33 -3.05 8.70
N SER A 83 13.57 -2.66 8.85
CA SER A 83 14.21 -1.63 8.03
C SER A 83 15.71 -1.89 7.92
N ILE A 84 16.28 -1.64 6.74
CA ILE A 84 17.73 -1.58 6.57
C ILE A 84 18.19 -0.25 7.18
N LEU A 85 19.19 -0.32 8.05
CA LEU A 85 19.76 0.81 8.77
C LEU A 85 21.13 1.15 8.20
N ALA A 86 21.48 2.42 8.15
CA ALA A 86 22.85 2.82 7.90
C ALA A 86 23.77 2.38 9.05
N GLU A 87 25.08 2.28 8.81
CA GLU A 87 26.02 1.77 9.82
C GLU A 87 26.02 2.59 11.11
N THR A 88 25.87 3.90 11.00
CA THR A 88 25.89 4.86 12.11
C THR A 88 24.49 5.27 12.59
N GLU A 89 23.44 4.75 11.95
CA GLU A 89 22.06 5.13 12.28
C GLU A 89 21.66 4.58 13.66
N ALA A 90 21.14 5.43 14.53
CA ALA A 90 20.60 4.98 15.81
C ALA A 90 19.37 4.09 15.59
N VAL A 91 19.24 3.03 16.39
CA VAL A 91 18.04 2.20 16.41
C VAL A 91 17.03 2.89 17.29
N ASP A 92 16.16 3.67 16.68
CA ASP A 92 15.08 4.35 17.36
C ASP A 92 13.73 3.80 16.88
N TYR A 93 12.79 3.71 17.79
CA TYR A 93 11.40 3.33 17.52
C TYR A 93 10.77 4.19 16.41
N GLU A 94 11.00 5.49 16.44
CA GLU A 94 10.48 6.42 15.44
C GLU A 94 10.93 6.08 13.99
N ARG A 95 12.08 5.40 13.85
CA ARG A 95 12.57 4.95 12.55
C ARG A 95 11.65 3.94 11.87
N PHE A 96 10.85 3.24 12.66
CA PHE A 96 9.92 2.22 12.18
C PHE A 96 8.50 2.75 11.97
N LEU A 97 8.23 4.00 12.32
CA LEU A 97 6.97 4.66 12.00
C LEU A 97 7.02 5.25 10.58
N PRO A 98 5.91 5.21 9.82
CA PRO A 98 5.84 5.92 8.57
C PRO A 98 5.88 7.43 8.83
N LYS A 99 6.62 8.16 7.99
CA LYS A 99 6.65 9.63 8.02
C LYS A 99 6.46 10.12 6.59
N ALA A 100 5.49 10.99 6.37
CA ALA A 100 5.12 11.48 5.03
C ALA A 100 6.32 12.06 4.27
N GLU A 101 7.23 12.72 4.95
CA GLU A 101 8.45 13.32 4.38
C GLU A 101 9.39 12.31 3.71
N PHE A 102 9.37 11.06 4.15
CA PHE A 102 10.19 9.98 3.59
C PHE A 102 9.45 9.15 2.53
N ILE A 103 8.15 9.39 2.35
CA ILE A 103 7.34 8.67 1.36
C ILE A 103 7.40 9.45 0.04
N THR A 104 8.60 9.44 -0.57
CA THR A 104 8.88 10.17 -1.81
C THR A 104 8.53 9.39 -3.07
N GLN A 105 8.23 8.09 -2.93
CA GLN A 105 7.86 7.19 -4.03
C GLN A 105 6.64 6.37 -3.66
N SER A 106 5.82 6.08 -4.65
CA SER A 106 4.70 5.15 -4.45
C SER A 106 5.21 3.74 -4.22
N ASN A 107 4.71 3.09 -3.20
CA ASN A 107 4.88 1.66 -2.95
C ASN A 107 3.70 0.88 -3.56
N ARG A 108 3.77 -0.46 -3.50
CA ARG A 108 2.75 -1.35 -4.08
C ARG A 108 1.32 -1.02 -3.63
N PHE A 109 1.14 -0.61 -2.39
CA PHE A 109 -0.15 -0.37 -1.76
C PHE A 109 -0.31 1.03 -1.16
N SER A 110 0.68 1.90 -1.28
CA SER A 110 0.60 3.26 -0.76
C SER A 110 1.04 4.29 -1.79
N PRO A 111 0.21 5.27 -2.08
CA PRO A 111 0.59 6.41 -2.88
C PRO A 111 1.60 7.30 -2.13
N VAL A 112 2.26 8.19 -2.88
CA VAL A 112 3.19 9.18 -2.32
C VAL A 112 2.48 10.03 -1.27
N GLY A 113 3.17 10.24 -0.13
CA GLY A 113 2.68 11.10 0.94
C GLY A 113 1.59 10.51 1.83
N VAL A 114 1.15 9.28 1.58
CA VAL A 114 0.19 8.58 2.46
C VAL A 114 0.93 7.68 3.43
N GLU A 115 0.73 7.93 4.71
CA GLU A 115 1.37 7.19 5.80
C GLU A 115 0.66 5.88 6.06
N TRP A 116 1.26 4.78 5.59
CA TRP A 116 0.79 3.42 5.85
C TRP A 116 1.82 2.64 6.65
N LEU A 117 1.37 2.01 7.71
CA LEU A 117 2.19 1.13 8.53
C LEU A 117 2.10 -0.30 7.98
N TYR A 118 3.15 -0.75 7.30
CA TYR A 118 3.26 -2.12 6.82
C TYR A 118 3.84 -3.02 7.90
N LEU A 119 3.10 -4.06 8.25
CA LEU A 119 3.50 -5.01 9.28
C LEU A 119 3.47 -6.44 8.74
N ALA A 120 4.50 -7.21 9.03
CA ALA A 120 4.44 -8.65 8.91
C ALA A 120 3.67 -9.23 10.11
N VAL A 121 2.69 -10.06 9.82
CA VAL A 121 1.84 -10.68 10.84
C VAL A 121 2.03 -12.19 10.81
N SER A 122 2.37 -12.79 11.93
CA SER A 122 2.50 -14.24 12.05
C SER A 122 2.32 -14.72 13.49
N ARG A 123 1.80 -15.93 13.66
CA ARG A 123 1.79 -16.62 14.97
C ARG A 123 3.17 -17.10 15.41
N LYS A 124 4.11 -17.20 14.48
CA LYS A 124 5.51 -17.57 14.75
C LYS A 124 6.38 -16.34 14.56
N GLU A 125 7.11 -15.98 15.61
CA GLU A 125 7.98 -14.82 15.62
C GLU A 125 9.01 -14.86 14.50
N THR A 126 9.74 -15.98 14.39
CA THR A 126 10.76 -16.18 13.35
C THR A 126 10.21 -15.96 11.95
N ARG A 127 8.96 -16.39 11.69
CA ARG A 127 8.33 -16.19 10.38
C ARG A 127 7.97 -14.73 10.12
N ALA A 128 7.54 -13.99 11.13
CA ALA A 128 7.31 -12.56 11.01
C ALA A 128 8.61 -11.82 10.69
N GLU A 129 9.71 -12.20 11.33
CA GLU A 129 11.05 -11.66 11.06
C GLU A 129 11.53 -11.97 9.65
N GLU A 130 11.44 -13.22 9.22
CA GLU A 130 11.77 -13.63 7.86
C GLU A 130 10.97 -12.86 6.80
N CYS A 131 9.69 -12.59 7.06
CA CYS A 131 8.85 -11.81 6.17
C CYS A 131 9.37 -10.37 6.05
N THR A 132 9.74 -9.74 7.19
CA THR A 132 10.29 -8.37 7.15
C THR A 132 11.62 -8.29 6.41
N ILE A 133 12.51 -9.26 6.61
CA ILE A 133 13.81 -9.35 5.93
C ILE A 133 13.61 -9.44 4.41
N LYS A 134 12.72 -10.35 3.97
CA LYS A 134 12.41 -10.55 2.56
C LYS A 134 11.77 -9.33 1.91
N GLU A 135 10.80 -8.72 2.58
CA GLU A 135 10.09 -7.54 2.06
C GLU A 135 11.04 -6.34 1.90
N CYS A 136 11.94 -6.15 2.86
CA CYS A 136 12.98 -5.12 2.78
C CYS A 136 14.14 -5.49 1.84
N ARG A 137 14.16 -6.69 1.26
CA ARG A 137 15.24 -7.21 0.41
C ARG A 137 16.60 -7.12 1.09
N ALA A 138 16.62 -7.32 2.42
CA ALA A 138 17.85 -7.29 3.17
C ALA A 138 18.71 -8.50 2.82
N SER A 139 20.00 -8.27 2.66
CA SER A 139 21.03 -9.28 2.31
C SER A 139 22.06 -9.40 3.42
N SER A 140 22.87 -10.47 3.35
CA SER A 140 24.01 -10.66 4.25
C SER A 140 24.93 -9.43 4.19
N GLY A 141 25.30 -8.92 5.36
CA GLY A 141 26.10 -7.69 5.50
C GLY A 141 25.29 -6.42 5.71
N ASN A 142 23.96 -6.45 5.50
CA ASN A 142 23.15 -5.31 5.90
C ASN A 142 22.95 -5.27 7.42
N ARG A 143 23.06 -4.08 7.98
CA ARG A 143 22.56 -3.81 9.32
C ARG A 143 21.03 -3.70 9.24
N PHE A 144 20.33 -4.58 9.91
CA PHE A 144 18.88 -4.69 9.84
C PHE A 144 18.25 -4.55 11.20
N GLY A 145 17.32 -3.61 11.33
CA GLY A 145 16.54 -3.41 12.55
C GLY A 145 15.14 -4.01 12.42
N ILE A 146 14.63 -4.57 13.50
CA ILE A 146 13.26 -5.09 13.60
C ILE A 146 12.59 -4.46 14.81
N CYS A 147 11.39 -3.90 14.60
CA CYS A 147 10.52 -3.39 15.65
C CYS A 147 9.31 -4.31 15.81
N THR A 148 8.95 -4.62 17.05
CA THR A 148 7.74 -5.37 17.39
C THR A 148 6.66 -4.38 17.84
N PHE A 149 5.46 -4.53 17.29
CA PHE A 149 4.28 -3.78 17.67
C PHE A 149 3.34 -4.68 18.47
N SER A 150 2.65 -4.11 19.43
CA SER A 150 1.58 -4.75 20.20
C SER A 150 0.24 -4.09 19.92
N ILE A 151 -0.82 -4.88 19.96
CA ILE A 151 -2.22 -4.40 19.88
C ILE A 151 -2.78 -4.32 21.29
#